data_8d1724d857da7f9f69e6fb8b688ea008
#
_entry.id   8d1724d857da7f9f69e6fb8b688ea008
#
_cell.length_a   1.000
_cell.length_b   1.000
_cell.length_c   1.000
_cell.angle_alpha   90.00
_cell.angle_beta   90.00
_cell.angle_gamma   90.00
#
_symmetry.space_group_name_H-M   'P 1'
#
loop_
_entity.id
_entity.type
_entity.pdbx_description
1 polymer ?
#
loop_
_entity_poly.entity_id
_entity_poly.type
_entity_poly.pdbx_seq_one_letter_code
_entity_poly.pdbx_strand_id
1 'polypeptide(L)'
;MSHKLHDVFPTLKVYVPAVLPGKRLKDSIVGLDTLDKETLLQVSRVAGDAGQLLGHFGANVVTLVELPALFAPLQRSLSDLLESVQADYQALTVRGTEALSEETVRWQLPEGTPELHHGYNVCDHYFRFVRVKDMKAREWLGTLAFVSLAVVEDLPHTLLNWDEEIALLASLTEMFSWILPEGMEAESSLQSGKPPISSETSLPLWQSEAKNVGRTISIAYYRLLIGHHIWQHINIFARECFEHSADEFAQGNDEEGTRWLWKATRLFRGTTASMWYASIFPLQTYQAELRPTMVETDSIDAQQQHLTYNLLKQGIKQFKLTMEERAASNKPLHSEQTYTVLKQFHEYYVQDMEQHILVASSKVGLDASLAQKVWQSKLPANTRTKNAMDLLRDMAGIRRKD
;
A
#
# COMPACT_ATOMS: atom_id res chain seq x y z
N MET A 1 -3.73 -27.42 7.69
CA MET A 1 -2.63 -26.49 8.01
C MET A 1 -3.06 -25.02 7.94
N SER A 2 -4.00 -24.64 7.06
CA SER A 2 -4.48 -23.25 6.87
C SER A 2 -4.88 -22.55 8.18
N HIS A 3 -5.62 -23.22 9.08
CA HIS A 3 -6.06 -22.61 10.35
C HIS A 3 -4.93 -22.20 11.30
N LYS A 4 -3.73 -22.82 11.21
CA LYS A 4 -2.63 -22.54 12.15
C LYS A 4 -1.92 -21.20 11.89
N LEU A 5 -1.83 -20.74 10.64
CA LEU A 5 -1.18 -19.46 10.35
C LEU A 5 -2.04 -18.25 10.78
N HIS A 6 -3.36 -18.37 10.67
CA HIS A 6 -4.27 -17.33 11.16
C HIS A 6 -4.18 -17.09 12.68
N ASP A 7 -3.72 -18.10 13.43
CA ASP A 7 -3.54 -18.01 14.88
C ASP A 7 -2.18 -17.38 15.28
N VAL A 8 -1.26 -17.18 14.34
CA VAL A 8 0.09 -16.63 14.62
C VAL A 8 0.00 -15.19 15.12
N PHE A 9 -0.86 -14.38 14.47
CA PHE A 9 -1.12 -12.99 14.82
C PHE A 9 -2.63 -12.75 14.95
N PRO A 10 -3.28 -13.26 15.99
CA PRO A 10 -4.76 -13.25 16.07
C PRO A 10 -5.36 -11.84 16.10
N THR A 11 -4.62 -10.88 16.60
CA THR A 11 -5.05 -9.48 16.74
C THR A 11 -4.72 -8.61 15.55
N LEU A 12 -3.83 -9.08 14.66
CA LEU A 12 -3.38 -8.30 13.51
C LEU A 12 -4.48 -8.20 12.45
N LYS A 13 -5.21 -7.10 12.49
CA LYS A 13 -6.20 -6.71 11.49
C LYS A 13 -5.92 -5.29 11.05
N VAL A 14 -6.22 -4.96 9.80
CA VAL A 14 -6.18 -3.58 9.32
C VAL A 14 -7.56 -3.14 8.90
N TYR A 15 -7.93 -1.96 9.37
CA TYR A 15 -9.19 -1.32 9.07
C TYR A 15 -8.96 -0.29 7.97
N VAL A 16 -9.69 -0.41 6.88
CA VAL A 16 -9.57 0.50 5.74
C VAL A 16 -10.92 1.15 5.44
N PRO A 17 -10.94 2.41 4.99
CA PRO A 17 -12.20 3.03 4.61
C PRO A 17 -12.83 2.26 3.46
N ALA A 18 -14.14 2.12 3.51
CA ALA A 18 -14.93 1.53 2.46
C ALA A 18 -15.07 2.52 1.29
N VAL A 19 -13.99 2.73 0.54
CA VAL A 19 -14.00 3.62 -0.63
C VAL A 19 -14.76 2.96 -1.76
N LEU A 20 -15.84 3.58 -2.23
CA LEU A 20 -16.68 3.10 -3.32
C LEU A 20 -16.19 3.64 -4.67
N PRO A 21 -16.46 2.93 -5.79
CA PRO A 21 -16.26 3.49 -7.12
C PRO A 21 -16.95 4.85 -7.27
N GLY A 22 -16.26 5.85 -7.82
CA GLY A 22 -16.79 7.20 -8.03
C GLY A 22 -16.86 8.09 -6.78
N LYS A 23 -16.44 7.60 -5.59
CA LYS A 23 -16.28 8.43 -4.39
C LYS A 23 -14.82 8.75 -4.13
N ARG A 24 -14.55 9.96 -3.69
CA ARG A 24 -13.23 10.39 -3.22
C ARG A 24 -12.91 9.80 -1.86
N LEU A 25 -11.62 9.68 -1.55
CA LEU A 25 -11.15 9.21 -0.25
C LEU A 25 -11.68 10.11 0.88
N LYS A 26 -11.57 11.42 0.71
CA LYS A 26 -12.08 12.41 1.67
C LYS A 26 -13.58 12.26 1.99
N ASP A 27 -14.39 11.82 1.01
CA ASP A 27 -15.83 11.62 1.18
C ASP A 27 -16.15 10.30 1.90
N SER A 28 -15.15 9.42 2.03
CA SER A 28 -15.26 8.12 2.71
C SER A 28 -14.75 8.18 4.15
N ILE A 29 -14.17 9.32 4.56
CA ILE A 29 -13.59 9.53 5.89
C ILE A 29 -14.31 10.70 6.55
N VAL A 30 -15.03 10.41 7.62
CA VAL A 30 -15.83 11.42 8.35
C VAL A 30 -14.93 12.30 9.22
N GLY A 31 -15.01 13.61 9.04
CA GLY A 31 -14.33 14.60 9.88
C GLY A 31 -12.85 14.78 9.59
N LEU A 32 -12.41 14.46 8.37
CA LEU A 32 -11.00 14.64 7.97
C LEU A 32 -10.60 16.14 7.97
N ASP A 33 -11.50 16.99 7.53
CA ASP A 33 -11.35 18.45 7.49
C ASP A 33 -11.52 19.14 8.87
N THR A 34 -11.95 18.41 9.88
CA THR A 34 -12.17 18.89 11.24
C THR A 34 -11.21 18.29 12.27
N LEU A 35 -10.10 17.72 11.82
CA LEU A 35 -9.05 17.25 12.72
C LEU A 35 -8.53 18.41 13.58
N ASP A 36 -8.35 18.15 14.88
CA ASP A 36 -7.81 19.14 15.81
C ASP A 36 -6.34 19.46 15.52
N LYS A 37 -5.92 20.65 15.96
CA LYS A 37 -4.57 21.16 15.72
C LYS A 37 -3.48 20.25 16.28
N GLU A 38 -3.71 19.60 17.40
CA GLU A 38 -2.73 18.72 18.04
C GLU A 38 -2.50 17.46 17.19
N THR A 39 -3.58 16.83 16.73
CA THR A 39 -3.53 15.70 15.80
C THR A 39 -2.83 16.09 14.48
N LEU A 40 -3.14 17.25 13.91
CA LEU A 40 -2.48 17.74 12.70
C LEU A 40 -0.99 18.01 12.90
N LEU A 41 -0.55 18.49 14.07
CA LEU A 41 0.87 18.64 14.39
C LEU A 41 1.57 17.29 14.50
N GLN A 42 0.94 16.25 15.03
CA GLN A 42 1.51 14.90 15.02
C GLN A 42 1.65 14.36 13.60
N VAL A 43 0.62 14.52 12.76
CA VAL A 43 0.68 14.15 11.33
C VAL A 43 1.81 14.89 10.61
N SER A 44 1.97 16.21 10.86
CA SER A 44 3.04 17.03 10.30
C SER A 44 4.43 16.52 10.69
N ARG A 45 4.62 16.10 11.94
CA ARG A 45 5.89 15.52 12.40
C ARG A 45 6.20 14.19 11.70
N VAL A 46 5.22 13.32 11.55
CA VAL A 46 5.41 12.06 10.81
C VAL A 46 5.83 12.33 9.37
N ALA A 47 5.15 13.26 8.67
CA ALA A 47 5.49 13.65 7.31
C ALA A 47 6.91 14.25 7.22
N GLY A 48 7.27 15.11 8.18
CA GLY A 48 8.57 15.76 8.26
C GLY A 48 9.71 14.78 8.54
N ASP A 49 9.54 13.87 9.50
CA ASP A 49 10.54 12.87 9.83
C ASP A 49 10.74 11.84 8.72
N ALA A 50 9.66 11.43 8.04
CA ALA A 50 9.74 10.57 6.86
C ALA A 50 10.48 11.28 5.71
N GLY A 51 10.16 12.56 5.46
CA GLY A 51 10.83 13.38 4.44
C GLY A 51 12.31 13.62 4.75
N GLN A 52 12.68 13.82 6.01
CA GLN A 52 14.06 14.01 6.42
C GLN A 52 14.86 12.70 6.29
N LEU A 53 14.29 11.58 6.70
CA LEU A 53 14.91 10.26 6.51
C LEU A 53 15.13 9.99 5.02
N LEU A 54 14.13 10.25 4.19
CA LEU A 54 14.22 10.15 2.73
C LEU A 54 15.35 11.03 2.16
N GLY A 55 15.46 12.27 2.61
CA GLY A 55 16.55 13.18 2.22
C GLY A 55 17.92 12.67 2.64
N HIS A 56 18.02 12.05 3.80
CA HIS A 56 19.27 11.44 4.29
C HIS A 56 19.73 10.29 3.39
N PHE A 57 18.84 9.39 3.01
CA PHE A 57 19.12 8.28 2.08
C PHE A 57 19.56 8.77 0.69
N GLY A 58 18.99 9.87 0.21
CA GLY A 58 19.36 10.46 -1.07
C GLY A 58 20.75 11.13 -1.10
N ALA A 59 21.26 11.54 0.06
CA ALA A 59 22.48 12.35 0.17
C ALA A 59 23.71 11.58 0.72
N ASN A 60 23.50 10.46 1.41
CA ASN A 60 24.56 9.81 2.18
C ASN A 60 24.66 8.31 1.89
N VAL A 61 25.86 7.77 2.05
CA VAL A 61 26.09 6.32 2.13
C VAL A 61 25.78 5.89 3.56
N VAL A 62 24.77 5.08 3.74
CA VAL A 62 24.32 4.60 5.05
C VAL A 62 24.79 3.17 5.27
N THR A 63 25.30 2.88 6.46
CA THR A 63 25.69 1.52 6.85
C THR A 63 24.54 0.81 7.57
N LEU A 64 24.49 -0.54 7.49
CA LEU A 64 23.48 -1.34 8.17
C LEU A 64 23.44 -1.12 9.68
N VAL A 65 24.57 -0.73 10.28
CA VAL A 65 24.66 -0.47 11.75
C VAL A 65 23.99 0.84 12.13
N GLU A 66 23.95 1.81 11.22
CA GLU A 66 23.34 3.14 11.45
C GLU A 66 21.83 3.14 11.24
N LEU A 67 21.30 2.18 10.48
CA LEU A 67 19.88 2.13 10.10
C LEU A 67 18.92 2.27 11.29
N PRO A 68 19.02 1.47 12.37
CA PRO A 68 18.06 1.59 13.46
C PRO A 68 18.02 2.99 14.10
N ALA A 69 19.17 3.65 14.21
CA ALA A 69 19.24 4.99 14.78
C ALA A 69 18.62 6.05 13.83
N LEU A 70 18.75 5.87 12.52
CA LEU A 70 18.17 6.77 11.52
C LEU A 70 16.63 6.67 11.47
N PHE A 71 16.08 5.48 11.68
CA PHE A 71 14.63 5.27 11.71
C PHE A 71 13.97 5.70 13.03
N ALA A 72 14.72 5.83 14.12
CA ALA A 72 14.19 6.10 15.44
C ALA A 72 13.33 7.39 15.55
N PRO A 73 13.63 8.53 14.89
CA PRO A 73 12.76 9.70 14.89
C PRO A 73 11.38 9.40 14.30
N LEU A 74 11.33 8.78 13.14
CA LEU A 74 10.08 8.45 12.46
C LEU A 74 9.26 7.41 13.24
N GLN A 75 9.92 6.40 13.84
CA GLN A 75 9.25 5.43 14.72
C GLN A 75 8.56 6.14 15.89
N ARG A 76 9.24 7.10 16.53
CA ARG A 76 8.66 7.88 17.63
C ARG A 76 7.46 8.72 17.17
N SER A 77 7.59 9.48 16.09
CA SER A 77 6.48 10.31 15.60
C SER A 77 5.26 9.47 15.26
N LEU A 78 5.45 8.28 14.68
CA LEU A 78 4.37 7.33 14.40
C LEU A 78 3.76 6.76 15.69
N SER A 79 4.59 6.43 16.69
CA SER A 79 4.13 5.97 18.00
C SER A 79 3.33 7.04 18.73
N ASP A 80 3.84 8.29 18.76
CA ASP A 80 3.16 9.43 19.38
C ASP A 80 1.81 9.72 18.70
N LEU A 81 1.77 9.65 17.37
CA LEU A 81 0.52 9.79 16.62
C LEU A 81 -0.47 8.67 16.98
N LEU A 82 -0.01 7.41 16.98
CA LEU A 82 -0.85 6.25 17.33
C LEU A 82 -1.39 6.37 18.75
N GLU A 83 -0.57 6.78 19.72
CA GLU A 83 -0.97 7.03 21.10
C GLU A 83 -2.04 8.13 21.20
N SER A 84 -1.86 9.24 20.45
CA SER A 84 -2.81 10.36 20.45
C SER A 84 -4.22 9.99 19.93
N VAL A 85 -4.33 8.97 19.07
CA VAL A 85 -5.58 8.47 18.51
C VAL A 85 -5.98 7.09 19.03
N GLN A 86 -5.29 6.58 20.06
CA GLN A 86 -5.43 5.21 20.53
C GLN A 86 -6.86 4.84 20.95
N ALA A 87 -7.56 5.75 21.63
CA ALA A 87 -8.94 5.52 22.08
C ALA A 87 -9.89 5.33 20.88
N ASP A 88 -9.72 6.13 19.83
CA ASP A 88 -10.53 6.04 18.60
C ASP A 88 -10.20 4.74 17.86
N TYR A 89 -8.92 4.38 17.76
CA TYR A 89 -8.48 3.13 17.13
C TYR A 89 -9.00 1.89 17.89
N GLN A 90 -8.96 1.90 19.22
CA GLN A 90 -9.53 0.82 20.04
C GLN A 90 -11.05 0.71 19.88
N ALA A 91 -11.77 1.82 19.86
CA ALA A 91 -13.21 1.84 19.61
C ALA A 91 -13.53 1.25 18.22
N LEU A 92 -12.70 1.55 17.19
CA LEU A 92 -12.81 0.96 15.87
C LEU A 92 -12.63 -0.56 15.90
N THR A 93 -11.65 -1.08 16.65
CA THR A 93 -11.40 -2.53 16.72
C THR A 93 -12.58 -3.29 17.33
N VAL A 94 -13.27 -2.70 18.30
CA VAL A 94 -14.50 -3.26 18.89
C VAL A 94 -15.64 -3.23 17.88
N ARG A 95 -15.91 -2.06 17.28
CA ARG A 95 -16.96 -1.88 16.25
C ARG A 95 -16.71 -2.74 15.01
N GLY A 96 -15.46 -2.86 14.55
CA GLY A 96 -15.10 -3.65 13.39
C GLY A 96 -15.30 -5.16 13.57
N THR A 97 -15.28 -5.68 14.81
CA THR A 97 -15.63 -7.08 15.09
C THR A 97 -17.12 -7.33 14.99
N GLU A 98 -17.96 -6.35 15.26
CA GLU A 98 -19.43 -6.42 15.12
C GLU A 98 -19.87 -6.29 13.66
N ALA A 99 -19.16 -5.50 12.85
CA ALA A 99 -19.47 -5.26 11.44
C ALA A 99 -19.14 -6.44 10.51
N LEU A 100 -18.45 -7.47 10.99
CA LEU A 100 -18.10 -8.69 10.23
C LEU A 100 -19.23 -9.73 10.17
N SER A 101 -20.45 -9.42 10.62
CA SER A 101 -21.59 -10.24 10.25
C SER A 101 -21.77 -10.19 8.73
N GLU A 102 -21.80 -11.35 8.08
CA GLU A 102 -21.73 -11.57 6.62
C GLU A 102 -22.72 -10.75 5.77
N GLU A 103 -23.64 -10.02 6.37
CA GLU A 103 -24.68 -9.25 5.69
C GLU A 103 -24.32 -7.79 5.37
N THR A 104 -23.29 -7.20 5.97
CA THR A 104 -23.15 -5.73 5.99
C THR A 104 -22.29 -5.15 4.88
N VAL A 105 -21.54 -5.92 4.14
CA VAL A 105 -20.73 -5.42 3.02
C VAL A 105 -20.97 -6.22 1.75
N ARG A 106 -22.24 -6.33 1.35
CA ARG A 106 -22.52 -6.59 -0.06
C ARG A 106 -22.17 -5.32 -0.82
N TRP A 107 -20.92 -5.27 -1.28
CA TRP A 107 -20.53 -4.31 -2.26
C TRP A 107 -21.45 -4.48 -3.47
N GLN A 108 -22.22 -3.46 -3.80
CA GLN A 108 -22.87 -3.40 -5.10
C GLN A 108 -21.79 -3.15 -6.14
N LEU A 109 -21.07 -4.21 -6.50
CA LEU A 109 -20.32 -4.22 -7.75
C LEU A 109 -21.34 -4.10 -8.90
N PRO A 110 -20.93 -3.53 -10.05
CA PRO A 110 -21.81 -3.46 -11.21
C PRO A 110 -22.46 -4.82 -11.48
N GLU A 111 -23.75 -4.82 -11.79
CA GLU A 111 -24.49 -6.04 -12.14
C GLU A 111 -23.70 -6.83 -13.19
N GLY A 112 -23.45 -8.10 -12.93
CA GLY A 112 -22.76 -9.00 -13.86
C GLY A 112 -21.36 -9.48 -13.43
N THR A 113 -20.90 -9.21 -12.18
CA THR A 113 -19.58 -9.67 -11.71
C THR A 113 -19.62 -10.48 -10.42
N PRO A 114 -20.44 -11.59 -10.33
CA PRO A 114 -20.54 -12.39 -9.08
C PRO A 114 -19.19 -13.04 -8.69
N GLU A 115 -18.35 -13.36 -9.66
CA GLU A 115 -17.03 -13.96 -9.44
C GLU A 115 -16.05 -12.99 -8.77
N LEU A 116 -16.14 -11.70 -9.05
CA LEU A 116 -15.34 -10.67 -8.40
C LEU A 116 -15.70 -10.50 -6.92
N HIS A 117 -17.00 -10.63 -6.56
CA HIS A 117 -17.42 -10.56 -5.16
C HIS A 117 -16.80 -11.65 -4.30
N HIS A 118 -16.74 -12.88 -4.81
CA HIS A 118 -16.12 -13.99 -4.09
C HIS A 118 -14.61 -13.75 -3.91
N GLY A 119 -13.93 -13.29 -4.93
CA GLY A 119 -12.50 -12.99 -4.89
C GLY A 119 -12.14 -11.91 -3.86
N TYR A 120 -12.90 -10.83 -3.80
CA TYR A 120 -12.65 -9.76 -2.82
C TYR A 120 -12.82 -10.25 -1.37
N ASN A 121 -13.85 -11.00 -1.08
CA ASN A 121 -14.08 -11.54 0.26
C ASN A 121 -12.94 -12.46 0.68
N VAL A 122 -12.45 -13.30 -0.23
CA VAL A 122 -11.33 -14.23 0.04
C VAL A 122 -10.04 -13.47 0.33
N CYS A 123 -9.72 -12.46 -0.47
CA CYS A 123 -8.53 -11.65 -0.26
C CYS A 123 -8.62 -10.82 1.02
N ASP A 124 -9.73 -10.14 1.26
CA ASP A 124 -9.94 -9.37 2.48
C ASP A 124 -9.83 -10.28 3.73
N HIS A 125 -10.39 -11.48 3.69
CA HIS A 125 -10.28 -12.45 4.77
C HIS A 125 -8.84 -12.93 4.98
N TYR A 126 -8.16 -13.34 3.90
CA TYR A 126 -6.79 -13.86 3.99
C TYR A 126 -5.81 -12.82 4.51
N PHE A 127 -5.86 -11.59 3.96
CA PHE A 127 -5.00 -10.49 4.37
C PHE A 127 -5.57 -9.69 5.56
N ARG A 128 -6.70 -10.10 6.12
CA ARG A 128 -7.34 -9.51 7.30
C ARG A 128 -7.70 -8.03 7.16
N PHE A 129 -8.18 -7.66 5.99
CA PHE A 129 -8.78 -6.35 5.78
C PHE A 129 -10.19 -6.28 6.35
N VAL A 130 -10.48 -5.22 7.08
CA VAL A 130 -11.81 -4.87 7.55
C VAL A 130 -12.21 -3.55 6.91
N ARG A 131 -13.21 -3.59 6.03
CA ARG A 131 -13.70 -2.37 5.38
C ARG A 131 -14.75 -1.71 6.24
N VAL A 132 -14.50 -0.44 6.57
CA VAL A 132 -15.35 0.32 7.48
C VAL A 132 -16.06 1.43 6.73
N LYS A 133 -17.40 1.39 6.74
CA LYS A 133 -18.23 2.47 6.21
C LYS A 133 -18.24 3.63 7.21
N ASP A 134 -18.22 4.86 6.69
CA ASP A 134 -18.24 6.08 7.49
C ASP A 134 -17.15 6.09 8.59
N MET A 135 -15.95 5.67 8.20
CA MET A 135 -14.78 5.63 9.08
C MET A 135 -14.39 7.03 9.52
N LYS A 136 -14.22 7.25 10.81
CA LYS A 136 -13.83 8.57 11.34
C LYS A 136 -12.35 8.84 11.06
N ALA A 137 -11.99 10.13 10.90
CA ALA A 137 -10.63 10.55 10.59
C ALA A 137 -9.59 10.04 11.60
N ARG A 138 -9.86 10.15 12.91
CA ARG A 138 -8.96 9.65 13.95
C ARG A 138 -8.86 8.13 13.99
N GLU A 139 -9.94 7.41 13.71
CA GLU A 139 -9.93 5.94 13.55
C GLU A 139 -9.04 5.53 12.37
N TRP A 140 -9.17 6.23 11.24
CA TRP A 140 -8.37 5.98 10.05
C TRP A 140 -6.89 6.31 10.28
N LEU A 141 -6.59 7.46 10.93
CA LEU A 141 -5.22 7.82 11.31
C LEU A 141 -4.58 6.76 12.21
N GLY A 142 -5.33 6.20 13.16
CA GLY A 142 -4.84 5.12 14.00
C GLY A 142 -4.43 3.89 13.19
N THR A 143 -5.23 3.50 12.21
CA THR A 143 -4.88 2.38 11.31
C THR A 143 -3.67 2.69 10.44
N LEU A 144 -3.62 3.89 9.85
CA LEU A 144 -2.51 4.32 9.01
C LEU A 144 -1.20 4.39 9.81
N ALA A 145 -1.24 4.99 11.00
CA ALA A 145 -0.09 5.07 11.90
C ALA A 145 0.39 3.68 12.34
N PHE A 146 -0.53 2.78 12.72
CA PHE A 146 -0.22 1.41 13.11
C PHE A 146 0.52 0.65 12.00
N VAL A 147 -0.02 0.65 10.78
CA VAL A 147 0.59 -0.06 9.64
C VAL A 147 1.92 0.57 9.25
N SER A 148 2.02 1.90 9.26
CA SER A 148 3.26 2.62 8.95
C SER A 148 4.34 2.34 9.99
N LEU A 149 3.99 2.34 11.28
CA LEU A 149 4.92 2.00 12.37
C LEU A 149 5.43 0.56 12.22
N ALA A 150 4.53 -0.39 11.95
CA ALA A 150 4.88 -1.79 11.74
C ALA A 150 5.89 -2.00 10.60
N VAL A 151 5.74 -1.26 9.48
CA VAL A 151 6.73 -1.26 8.39
C VAL A 151 8.04 -0.62 8.82
N VAL A 152 7.99 0.57 9.42
CA VAL A 152 9.17 1.38 9.79
C VAL A 152 10.02 0.69 10.87
N GLU A 153 9.40 -0.05 11.80
CA GLU A 153 10.11 -0.86 12.79
C GLU A 153 10.84 -2.06 12.17
N ASP A 154 10.28 -2.69 11.13
CA ASP A 154 10.87 -3.86 10.48
C ASP A 154 11.89 -3.49 9.40
N LEU A 155 11.76 -2.36 8.70
CA LEU A 155 12.64 -1.96 7.59
C LEU A 155 14.13 -2.07 7.94
N PRO A 156 14.65 -1.58 9.08
CA PRO A 156 16.07 -1.71 9.45
C PRO A 156 16.56 -3.16 9.60
N HIS A 157 15.63 -4.12 9.67
CA HIS A 157 15.89 -5.55 9.83
C HIS A 157 15.63 -6.35 8.55
N THR A 158 15.40 -5.65 7.44
CA THR A 158 15.17 -6.27 6.14
C THR A 158 16.44 -6.25 5.27
N LEU A 159 16.40 -7.00 4.19
CA LEU A 159 17.37 -6.91 3.09
C LEU A 159 16.70 -6.30 1.86
N LEU A 160 15.76 -5.40 2.07
CA LEU A 160 15.16 -4.63 0.99
C LEU A 160 16.26 -3.77 0.36
N ASN A 161 16.23 -3.63 -0.96
CA ASN A 161 17.20 -2.75 -1.59
C ASN A 161 16.83 -1.27 -1.34
N TRP A 162 17.84 -0.39 -1.46
CA TRP A 162 17.70 1.03 -1.17
C TRP A 162 16.60 1.73 -1.99
N ASP A 163 16.44 1.37 -3.26
CA ASP A 163 15.45 2.01 -4.13
C ASP A 163 14.02 1.69 -3.65
N GLU A 164 13.80 0.49 -3.13
CA GLU A 164 12.51 0.08 -2.57
C GLU A 164 12.26 0.71 -1.19
N GLU A 165 13.28 0.81 -0.34
CA GLU A 165 13.17 1.52 0.95
C GLU A 165 12.86 3.01 0.73
N ILE A 166 13.58 3.67 -0.18
CA ILE A 166 13.32 5.06 -0.59
C ILE A 166 11.89 5.22 -1.12
N ALA A 167 11.40 4.28 -1.94
CA ALA A 167 10.06 4.34 -2.48
C ALA A 167 8.98 4.18 -1.40
N LEU A 168 9.19 3.32 -0.41
CA LEU A 168 8.28 3.19 0.75
C LEU A 168 8.29 4.46 1.60
N LEU A 169 9.45 5.00 1.94
CA LEU A 169 9.56 6.25 2.71
C LEU A 169 8.95 7.44 1.97
N ALA A 170 9.16 7.51 0.65
CA ALA A 170 8.51 8.51 -0.19
C ALA A 170 6.98 8.40 -0.13
N SER A 171 6.46 7.17 -0.15
CA SER A 171 5.01 6.95 -0.04
C SER A 171 4.46 7.34 1.32
N LEU A 172 5.18 7.05 2.41
CA LEU A 172 4.81 7.51 3.76
C LEU A 172 4.77 9.04 3.81
N THR A 173 5.81 9.70 3.30
CA THR A 173 5.87 11.17 3.22
C THR A 173 4.66 11.73 2.48
N GLU A 174 4.30 11.18 1.31
CA GLU A 174 3.16 11.65 0.53
C GLU A 174 1.82 11.39 1.22
N MET A 175 1.63 10.20 1.83
CA MET A 175 0.39 9.86 2.52
C MET A 175 0.10 10.79 3.69
N PHE A 176 1.09 11.04 4.54
CA PHE A 176 0.91 11.93 5.70
C PHE A 176 0.84 13.40 5.29
N SER A 177 1.60 13.84 4.28
CA SER A 177 1.50 15.21 3.74
C SER A 177 0.15 15.48 3.08
N TRP A 178 -0.51 14.48 2.49
CA TRP A 178 -1.84 14.62 1.89
C TRP A 178 -2.93 14.95 2.92
N ILE A 179 -2.75 14.52 4.18
CA ILE A 179 -3.71 14.74 5.28
C ILE A 179 -3.63 16.20 5.78
N LEU A 180 -2.50 16.86 5.59
CA LEU A 180 -2.28 18.22 6.09
C LEU A 180 -3.12 19.23 5.30
N PRO A 181 -3.74 20.21 5.98
CA PRO A 181 -4.41 21.33 5.32
C PRO A 181 -3.44 22.11 4.42
N GLU A 182 -3.98 22.73 3.40
CA GLU A 182 -3.20 23.62 2.52
C GLU A 182 -2.51 24.72 3.33
N GLY A 183 -1.22 24.94 3.06
CA GLY A 183 -0.39 25.91 3.77
C GLY A 183 0.23 25.41 5.08
N MET A 184 -0.09 24.20 5.51
CA MET A 184 0.59 23.57 6.64
C MET A 184 1.79 22.74 6.13
N GLU A 185 3.00 23.15 6.53
CA GLU A 185 4.22 22.44 6.15
C GLU A 185 4.50 21.26 7.08
N ALA A 186 5.20 20.26 6.55
CA ALA A 186 5.69 19.12 7.33
C ALA A 186 6.87 19.58 8.23
N GLU A 187 6.76 19.33 9.52
CA GLU A 187 7.76 19.69 10.53
C GLU A 187 8.52 18.46 11.01
N SER A 188 9.86 18.47 10.95
CA SER A 188 10.64 17.38 11.51
C SER A 188 10.92 17.55 13.00
N SER A 189 10.80 16.46 13.75
CA SER A 189 11.10 16.42 15.19
C SER A 189 12.56 16.74 15.51
N LEU A 190 13.49 16.51 14.57
CA LEU A 190 14.92 16.82 14.75
C LEU A 190 15.20 18.33 14.73
N GLN A 191 14.34 19.15 14.13
CA GLN A 191 14.45 20.61 14.20
C GLN A 191 14.07 21.17 15.57
N SER A 192 13.32 20.44 16.37
CA SER A 192 12.86 20.89 17.69
C SER A 192 13.88 20.80 18.81
N GLY A 193 15.11 20.35 18.54
CA GLY A 193 16.22 20.35 19.50
C GLY A 193 16.05 19.43 20.71
N LYS A 194 15.04 18.56 20.75
CA LYS A 194 14.92 17.55 21.80
C LYS A 194 15.99 16.48 21.60
N PRO A 195 16.88 16.26 22.59
CA PRO A 195 17.87 15.19 22.49
C PRO A 195 17.16 13.83 22.32
N PRO A 196 17.73 12.91 21.55
CA PRO A 196 17.20 11.56 21.44
C PRO A 196 17.16 10.94 22.84
N ILE A 197 15.97 10.71 23.34
CA ILE A 197 15.79 9.86 24.53
C ILE A 197 16.32 8.50 24.09
N SER A 198 17.24 7.92 24.87
CA SER A 198 17.76 6.58 24.64
C SER A 198 16.57 5.62 24.50
N SER A 199 16.21 5.30 23.27
CA SER A 199 15.15 4.34 23.01
C SER A 199 15.70 2.98 23.41
N GLU A 200 15.14 2.37 24.45
CA GLU A 200 15.05 0.92 24.45
C GLU A 200 14.44 0.58 23.09
N THR A 201 15.22 -0.05 22.21
CA THR A 201 14.77 -0.50 20.91
C THR A 201 13.55 -1.38 21.14
N SER A 202 12.36 -0.85 20.89
CA SER A 202 11.14 -1.65 20.94
C SER A 202 11.33 -2.81 19.96
N LEU A 203 11.07 -4.02 20.42
CA LEU A 203 11.15 -5.19 19.55
C LEU A 203 10.05 -5.05 18.49
N PRO A 204 10.36 -5.34 17.23
CA PRO A 204 9.35 -5.33 16.19
C PRO A 204 8.10 -6.12 16.59
N LEU A 205 6.92 -5.64 16.20
CA LEU A 205 5.63 -6.18 16.62
C LEU A 205 5.52 -7.71 16.42
N TRP A 206 6.11 -8.25 15.35
CA TRP A 206 6.13 -9.69 15.09
C TRP A 206 6.88 -10.51 16.17
N GLN A 207 7.82 -9.90 16.91
CA GLN A 207 8.53 -10.57 18.00
C GLN A 207 7.68 -10.67 19.26
N SER A 208 6.82 -9.68 19.49
CA SER A 208 5.96 -9.64 20.68
C SER A 208 4.67 -10.44 20.52
N GLU A 209 4.12 -10.49 19.31
CA GLU A 209 2.79 -11.09 19.05
C GLU A 209 2.83 -12.51 18.48
N ALA A 210 3.97 -12.98 17.94
CA ALA A 210 4.10 -14.30 17.34
C ALA A 210 3.91 -15.42 18.35
N LYS A 211 2.88 -16.23 18.19
CA LYS A 211 2.56 -17.37 19.06
C LYS A 211 2.87 -18.71 18.37
N ASN A 212 3.64 -19.56 19.06
CA ASN A 212 3.76 -21.01 18.78
C ASN A 212 4.16 -21.42 17.35
N VAL A 213 4.89 -20.59 16.62
CA VAL A 213 5.37 -20.87 15.26
C VAL A 213 6.86 -20.56 15.19
N GLY A 214 7.58 -21.25 14.31
CA GLY A 214 9.00 -20.99 14.09
C GLY A 214 9.26 -19.53 13.67
N ARG A 215 10.35 -18.92 14.18
CA ARG A 215 10.70 -17.52 13.93
C ARG A 215 10.64 -17.12 12.45
N THR A 216 11.17 -17.97 11.58
CA THR A 216 11.22 -17.69 10.13
C THR A 216 9.83 -17.58 9.51
N ILE A 217 8.91 -18.44 9.89
CA ILE A 217 7.54 -18.42 9.35
C ILE A 217 6.75 -17.24 9.92
N SER A 218 6.99 -16.88 11.19
CA SER A 218 6.37 -15.72 11.81
C SER A 218 6.76 -14.43 11.10
N ILE A 219 8.06 -14.24 10.83
CA ILE A 219 8.56 -13.08 10.07
C ILE A 219 7.98 -13.06 8.65
N ALA A 220 8.01 -14.19 7.97
CA ALA A 220 7.51 -14.30 6.59
C ALA A 220 6.02 -13.95 6.50
N TYR A 221 5.21 -14.49 7.40
CA TYR A 221 3.78 -14.24 7.43
C TYR A 221 3.46 -12.80 7.86
N TYR A 222 4.20 -12.26 8.84
CA TYR A 222 4.09 -10.86 9.24
C TYR A 222 4.35 -9.92 8.07
N ARG A 223 5.48 -10.05 7.36
CA ARG A 223 5.84 -9.23 6.21
C ARG A 223 4.83 -9.36 5.08
N LEU A 224 4.32 -10.58 4.84
CA LEU A 224 3.27 -10.80 3.87
C LEU A 224 2.01 -9.98 4.21
N LEU A 225 1.55 -10.03 5.46
CA LEU A 225 0.35 -9.30 5.90
C LEU A 225 0.60 -7.78 5.89
N ILE A 226 1.62 -7.31 6.59
CA ILE A 226 1.90 -5.86 6.72
C ILE A 226 2.23 -5.23 5.37
N GLY A 227 2.95 -5.93 4.50
CA GLY A 227 3.22 -5.46 3.15
C GLY A 227 1.93 -5.27 2.33
N HIS A 228 0.95 -6.17 2.46
CA HIS A 228 -0.36 -5.98 1.84
C HIS A 228 -1.18 -4.88 2.53
N HIS A 229 -1.02 -4.69 3.84
CA HIS A 229 -1.71 -3.63 4.57
C HIS A 229 -1.24 -2.25 4.11
N ILE A 230 0.08 -2.01 4.05
CA ILE A 230 0.60 -0.73 3.57
C ILE A 230 0.31 -0.52 2.08
N TRP A 231 0.36 -1.57 1.27
CA TRP A 231 0.00 -1.56 -0.13
C TRP A 231 -1.44 -1.08 -0.36
N GLN A 232 -2.40 -1.50 0.48
CA GLN A 232 -3.78 -1.01 0.42
C GLN A 232 -3.87 0.50 0.61
N HIS A 233 -3.19 1.04 1.63
CA HIS A 233 -3.19 2.48 1.88
C HIS A 233 -2.54 3.23 0.71
N ILE A 234 -1.37 2.79 0.25
CA ILE A 234 -0.68 3.42 -0.89
C ILE A 234 -1.58 3.47 -2.13
N ASN A 235 -2.28 2.37 -2.46
CA ASN A 235 -3.18 2.33 -3.61
C ASN A 235 -4.36 3.32 -3.50
N ILE A 236 -4.94 3.45 -2.30
CA ILE A 236 -6.03 4.40 -2.05
C ILE A 236 -5.55 5.83 -2.28
N PHE A 237 -4.39 6.21 -1.74
CA PHE A 237 -3.82 7.54 -1.93
C PHE A 237 -3.35 7.79 -3.36
N ALA A 238 -2.74 6.81 -4.01
CA ALA A 238 -2.30 6.93 -5.40
C ALA A 238 -3.50 7.18 -6.32
N ARG A 239 -4.59 6.43 -6.14
CA ARG A 239 -5.85 6.66 -6.86
C ARG A 239 -6.33 8.10 -6.68
N GLU A 240 -6.43 8.57 -5.44
CA GLU A 240 -6.89 9.93 -5.13
C GLU A 240 -6.05 10.98 -5.85
N CYS A 241 -4.72 10.81 -5.86
CA CYS A 241 -3.82 11.71 -6.56
C CYS A 241 -3.99 11.67 -8.08
N PHE A 242 -4.21 10.49 -8.70
CA PHE A 242 -4.48 10.40 -10.13
C PHE A 242 -5.81 11.08 -10.52
N GLU A 243 -6.85 10.90 -9.70
CA GLU A 243 -8.14 11.53 -9.93
C GLU A 243 -8.07 13.05 -9.79
N HIS A 244 -7.36 13.57 -8.77
CA HIS A 244 -7.11 15.02 -8.64
C HIS A 244 -6.31 15.55 -9.83
N SER A 245 -5.26 14.85 -10.24
CA SER A 245 -4.48 15.23 -11.43
C SER A 245 -5.35 15.31 -12.68
N ALA A 246 -6.23 14.33 -12.90
CA ALA A 246 -7.16 14.32 -14.03
C ALA A 246 -8.10 15.52 -14.01
N ASP A 247 -8.68 15.84 -12.84
CA ASP A 247 -9.60 16.96 -12.68
C ASP A 247 -8.92 18.31 -12.96
N GLU A 248 -7.70 18.51 -12.42
CA GLU A 248 -6.94 19.74 -12.63
C GLU A 248 -6.53 19.93 -14.10
N PHE A 249 -6.07 18.85 -14.73
CA PHE A 249 -5.79 18.90 -16.17
C PHE A 249 -7.05 19.16 -17.01
N ALA A 250 -8.21 18.58 -16.65
CA ALA A 250 -9.47 18.84 -17.33
C ALA A 250 -9.88 20.33 -17.27
N GLN A 251 -9.61 20.98 -16.12
CA GLN A 251 -9.86 22.41 -15.89
C GLN A 251 -8.81 23.32 -16.54
N GLY A 252 -7.67 22.80 -17.00
CA GLY A 252 -6.57 23.56 -17.57
C GLY A 252 -5.56 24.07 -16.55
N ASN A 253 -5.59 23.59 -15.32
CA ASN A 253 -4.68 23.91 -14.24
C ASN A 253 -3.42 23.03 -14.30
N ASP A 254 -2.59 23.21 -15.33
CA ASP A 254 -1.50 22.30 -15.68
C ASP A 254 -0.43 22.16 -14.58
N GLU A 255 -0.12 23.23 -13.87
CA GLU A 255 0.85 23.21 -12.78
C GLU A 255 0.36 22.32 -11.62
N GLU A 256 -0.88 22.54 -11.18
CA GLU A 256 -1.50 21.78 -10.13
C GLU A 256 -1.72 20.31 -10.54
N GLY A 257 -2.19 20.08 -11.77
CA GLY A 257 -2.33 18.73 -12.34
C GLY A 257 -1.00 17.98 -12.35
N THR A 258 0.10 18.68 -12.67
CA THR A 258 1.47 18.12 -12.64
C THR A 258 1.92 17.81 -11.21
N ARG A 259 1.62 18.67 -10.25
CA ARG A 259 1.92 18.44 -8.84
C ARG A 259 1.23 17.18 -8.31
N TRP A 260 -0.05 16.98 -8.62
CA TRP A 260 -0.78 15.79 -8.25
C TRP A 260 -0.29 14.54 -8.97
N LEU A 261 0.06 14.65 -10.26
CA LEU A 261 0.65 13.53 -11.01
C LEU A 261 1.97 13.08 -10.42
N TRP A 262 2.82 14.02 -9.98
CA TRP A 262 4.08 13.70 -9.34
C TRP A 262 3.88 12.93 -8.02
N LYS A 263 2.92 13.35 -7.17
CA LYS A 263 2.54 12.62 -5.96
C LYS A 263 2.02 11.22 -6.30
N ALA A 264 1.12 11.13 -7.28
CA ALA A 264 0.58 9.86 -7.76
C ALA A 264 1.68 8.91 -8.24
N THR A 265 2.68 9.43 -8.97
CA THR A 265 3.82 8.67 -9.50
C THR A 265 4.69 8.12 -8.38
N ARG A 266 4.98 8.91 -7.35
CA ARG A 266 5.73 8.44 -6.16
C ARG A 266 4.98 7.36 -5.39
N LEU A 267 3.70 7.57 -5.14
CA LEU A 267 2.85 6.57 -4.49
C LEU A 267 2.75 5.29 -5.33
N PHE A 268 2.61 5.42 -6.64
CA PHE A 268 2.57 4.26 -7.53
C PHE A 268 3.88 3.44 -7.46
N ARG A 269 5.04 4.10 -7.39
CA ARG A 269 6.32 3.42 -7.17
C ARG A 269 6.35 2.69 -5.83
N GLY A 270 5.70 3.25 -4.80
CA GLY A 270 5.54 2.61 -3.49
C GLY A 270 4.67 1.35 -3.51
N THR A 271 3.74 1.19 -4.46
CA THR A 271 2.98 -0.07 -4.61
C THR A 271 3.91 -1.22 -4.95
N THR A 272 4.85 -1.01 -5.87
CA THR A 272 5.87 -1.99 -6.23
C THR A 272 6.80 -2.31 -5.04
N ALA A 273 7.22 -1.28 -4.32
CA ALA A 273 8.10 -1.43 -3.15
C ALA A 273 7.44 -2.23 -2.03
N SER A 274 6.16 -1.99 -1.76
CA SER A 274 5.40 -2.75 -0.75
C SER A 274 5.25 -4.23 -1.13
N MET A 275 5.14 -4.55 -2.42
CA MET A 275 5.15 -5.93 -2.91
C MET A 275 6.50 -6.61 -2.66
N TRP A 276 7.63 -5.91 -2.91
CA TRP A 276 8.95 -6.43 -2.58
C TRP A 276 9.08 -6.67 -1.08
N TYR A 277 8.69 -5.71 -0.25
CA TYR A 277 8.68 -5.86 1.20
C TYR A 277 7.85 -7.08 1.64
N ALA A 278 6.62 -7.23 1.11
CA ALA A 278 5.73 -8.36 1.39
C ALA A 278 6.33 -9.72 1.00
N SER A 279 7.36 -9.73 0.17
CA SER A 279 8.01 -10.95 -0.36
C SER A 279 9.38 -11.25 0.24
N ILE A 280 9.86 -10.49 1.25
CA ILE A 280 11.17 -10.71 1.88
C ILE A 280 11.11 -11.91 2.83
N PHE A 281 11.22 -13.08 2.29
CA PHE A 281 11.32 -14.35 3.00
C PHE A 281 11.93 -15.44 2.11
N PRO A 282 12.47 -16.53 2.72
CA PRO A 282 13.07 -17.62 1.97
C PRO A 282 12.07 -18.33 1.05
N LEU A 283 12.52 -18.74 -0.14
CA LEU A 283 11.73 -19.48 -1.11
C LEU A 283 11.08 -20.74 -0.49
N GLN A 284 11.85 -21.48 0.30
CA GLN A 284 11.37 -22.70 0.97
C GLN A 284 10.21 -22.40 1.93
N THR A 285 10.29 -21.31 2.72
CA THR A 285 9.20 -20.87 3.61
C THR A 285 7.96 -20.53 2.82
N TYR A 286 8.11 -19.85 1.69
CA TYR A 286 6.98 -19.54 0.83
C TYR A 286 6.32 -20.82 0.30
N GLN A 287 7.10 -21.71 -0.33
CA GLN A 287 6.56 -22.89 -1.01
C GLN A 287 5.98 -23.93 -0.05
N ALA A 288 6.63 -24.14 1.09
CA ALA A 288 6.22 -25.16 2.04
C ALA A 288 5.15 -24.70 3.02
N GLU A 289 5.15 -23.42 3.41
CA GLU A 289 4.36 -22.96 4.54
C GLU A 289 3.30 -21.90 4.16
N LEU A 290 3.68 -20.88 3.37
CA LEU A 290 2.76 -19.80 3.03
C LEU A 290 1.85 -20.17 1.85
N ARG A 291 2.44 -20.58 0.73
CA ARG A 291 1.69 -20.86 -0.49
C ARG A 291 0.54 -21.86 -0.32
N PRO A 292 0.67 -22.96 0.45
CA PRO A 292 -0.43 -23.88 0.69
C PRO A 292 -1.63 -23.25 1.41
N THR A 293 -1.44 -22.14 2.13
CA THR A 293 -2.52 -21.41 2.80
C THR A 293 -3.25 -20.46 1.87
N MET A 294 -2.66 -20.12 0.72
CA MET A 294 -3.18 -19.18 -0.27
C MET A 294 -4.01 -19.87 -1.37
N VAL A 295 -4.48 -21.10 -1.15
CA VAL A 295 -5.15 -21.90 -2.19
C VAL A 295 -6.33 -21.17 -2.82
N GLU A 296 -7.10 -20.46 -2.02
CA GLU A 296 -8.28 -19.73 -2.51
C GLU A 296 -7.88 -18.39 -3.17
N THR A 297 -6.82 -17.73 -2.70
CA THR A 297 -6.34 -16.46 -3.26
C THR A 297 -5.57 -16.64 -4.56
N ASP A 298 -4.84 -17.74 -4.73
CA ASP A 298 -4.11 -18.06 -5.94
C ASP A 298 -5.00 -18.52 -7.11
N SER A 299 -6.28 -18.78 -6.84
CA SER A 299 -7.21 -19.36 -7.81
C SER A 299 -7.66 -18.39 -8.90
N ILE A 300 -7.58 -17.13 -8.64
CA ILE A 300 -8.00 -16.04 -9.53
C ILE A 300 -6.79 -15.12 -9.63
N ASP A 301 -6.63 -14.44 -10.74
CA ASP A 301 -5.59 -13.41 -10.90
C ASP A 301 -5.65 -12.46 -9.68
N ALA A 302 -4.69 -12.62 -8.78
CA ALA A 302 -4.69 -11.93 -7.48
C ALA A 302 -4.79 -10.40 -7.62
N GLN A 303 -4.31 -9.85 -8.73
CA GLN A 303 -4.43 -8.43 -9.03
C GLN A 303 -5.88 -8.01 -9.32
N GLN A 304 -6.70 -8.91 -9.89
CA GLN A 304 -8.11 -8.61 -10.16
C GLN A 304 -8.96 -8.68 -8.88
N GLN A 305 -8.46 -9.30 -7.83
CA GLN A 305 -9.19 -9.54 -6.60
C GLN A 305 -9.10 -8.41 -5.58
N HIS A 306 -8.05 -7.59 -5.63
CA HIS A 306 -7.89 -6.48 -4.71
C HIS A 306 -8.73 -5.28 -5.16
N LEU A 307 -9.81 -4.99 -4.43
CA LEU A 307 -10.70 -3.85 -4.73
C LEU A 307 -9.91 -2.54 -4.88
N THR A 308 -9.01 -2.24 -3.95
CA THR A 308 -8.21 -1.00 -3.98
C THR A 308 -7.33 -0.89 -5.20
N TYR A 309 -6.76 -2.01 -5.67
CA TYR A 309 -5.98 -2.02 -6.91
C TYR A 309 -6.83 -1.80 -8.15
N ASN A 310 -8.04 -2.35 -8.18
CA ASN A 310 -8.98 -2.09 -9.26
C ASN A 310 -9.47 -0.62 -9.26
N LEU A 311 -9.66 -0.03 -8.09
CA LEU A 311 -9.96 1.40 -7.96
C LEU A 311 -8.78 2.25 -8.44
N LEU A 312 -7.54 1.89 -8.11
CA LEU A 312 -6.33 2.55 -8.64
C LEU A 312 -6.27 2.46 -10.17
N LYS A 313 -6.52 1.30 -10.77
CA LYS A 313 -6.59 1.13 -12.24
C LYS A 313 -7.66 2.04 -12.86
N GLN A 314 -8.80 2.23 -12.19
CA GLN A 314 -9.85 3.16 -12.66
C GLN A 314 -9.36 4.61 -12.62
N GLY A 315 -8.67 5.05 -11.54
CA GLY A 315 -8.06 6.37 -11.44
C GLY A 315 -7.02 6.61 -12.55
N ILE A 316 -6.13 5.64 -12.78
CA ILE A 316 -5.16 5.70 -13.89
C ILE A 316 -5.86 5.78 -15.24
N LYS A 317 -6.92 5.00 -15.47
CA LYS A 317 -7.70 5.04 -16.72
C LYS A 317 -8.36 6.39 -16.92
N GLN A 318 -8.98 6.95 -15.89
CA GLN A 318 -9.58 8.29 -15.96
C GLN A 318 -8.53 9.34 -16.32
N PHE A 319 -7.38 9.31 -15.65
CA PHE A 319 -6.26 10.20 -15.97
C PHE A 319 -5.82 10.07 -17.45
N LYS A 320 -5.61 8.86 -17.95
CA LYS A 320 -5.24 8.62 -19.37
C LYS A 320 -6.29 9.19 -20.32
N LEU A 321 -7.59 8.96 -20.08
CA LEU A 321 -8.67 9.50 -20.90
C LEU A 321 -8.66 11.03 -20.92
N THR A 322 -8.47 11.68 -19.79
CA THR A 322 -8.34 13.16 -19.71
C THR A 322 -7.18 13.67 -20.56
N MET A 323 -6.04 12.98 -20.53
CA MET A 323 -4.87 13.37 -21.34
C MET A 323 -5.13 13.17 -22.84
N GLU A 324 -5.81 12.10 -23.25
CA GLU A 324 -6.22 11.85 -24.64
C GLU A 324 -7.22 12.91 -25.15
N GLU A 325 -8.21 13.28 -24.35
CA GLU A 325 -9.18 14.33 -24.66
C GLU A 325 -8.51 15.70 -24.84
N ARG A 326 -7.54 16.02 -23.97
CA ARG A 326 -6.75 17.25 -24.12
C ARG A 326 -5.94 17.27 -25.41
N ALA A 327 -5.27 16.16 -25.72
CA ALA A 327 -4.51 16.03 -26.96
C ALA A 327 -5.40 16.18 -28.21
N ALA A 328 -6.59 15.54 -28.21
CA ALA A 328 -7.58 15.66 -29.30
C ALA A 328 -8.13 17.09 -29.44
N SER A 329 -8.22 17.85 -28.37
CA SER A 329 -8.69 19.24 -28.35
C SER A 329 -7.62 20.27 -28.71
N ASN A 330 -6.43 19.86 -29.16
CA ASN A 330 -5.28 20.73 -29.45
C ASN A 330 -4.91 21.63 -28.25
N LYS A 331 -5.07 21.15 -27.02
CA LYS A 331 -4.61 21.79 -25.79
C LYS A 331 -3.34 21.08 -25.30
N PRO A 332 -2.17 21.34 -25.92
CA PRO A 332 -0.95 20.65 -25.55
C PRO A 332 -0.56 20.99 -24.10
N LEU A 333 0.15 20.08 -23.47
CA LEU A 333 0.82 20.37 -22.21
C LEU A 333 1.96 21.37 -22.49
N HIS A 334 2.00 22.46 -21.74
CA HIS A 334 2.98 23.53 -21.98
C HIS A 334 4.25 23.40 -21.14
N SER A 335 4.28 22.45 -20.18
CA SER A 335 5.39 22.34 -19.22
C SER A 335 6.30 21.15 -19.52
N GLU A 336 7.60 21.40 -19.65
CA GLU A 336 8.63 20.36 -19.71
C GLU A 336 8.60 19.47 -18.46
N GLN A 337 8.27 20.05 -17.29
CA GLN A 337 8.10 19.33 -16.05
C GLN A 337 6.99 18.30 -16.14
N THR A 338 5.85 18.63 -16.74
CA THR A 338 4.74 17.69 -16.96
C THR A 338 5.17 16.49 -17.79
N TYR A 339 5.89 16.74 -18.89
CA TYR A 339 6.42 15.66 -19.73
C TYR A 339 7.41 14.78 -18.98
N THR A 340 8.25 15.36 -18.14
CA THR A 340 9.19 14.61 -17.31
C THR A 340 8.47 13.68 -16.35
N VAL A 341 7.44 14.17 -15.65
CA VAL A 341 6.65 13.37 -14.70
C VAL A 341 5.84 12.29 -15.43
N LEU A 342 5.25 12.60 -16.57
CA LEU A 342 4.54 11.60 -17.41
C LEU A 342 5.46 10.47 -17.86
N LYS A 343 6.66 10.81 -18.31
CA LYS A 343 7.66 9.82 -18.70
C LYS A 343 8.07 8.94 -17.53
N GLN A 344 8.33 9.53 -16.37
CA GLN A 344 8.65 8.80 -15.15
C GLN A 344 7.51 7.88 -14.71
N PHE A 345 6.26 8.36 -14.77
CA PHE A 345 5.10 7.53 -14.48
C PHE A 345 5.00 6.34 -15.43
N HIS A 346 5.18 6.56 -16.74
CA HIS A 346 5.15 5.47 -17.71
C HIS A 346 6.26 4.45 -17.44
N GLU A 347 7.46 4.89 -17.13
CA GLU A 347 8.58 4.01 -16.77
C GLU A 347 8.22 3.14 -15.55
N TYR A 348 7.69 3.73 -14.48
CA TYR A 348 7.26 2.99 -13.30
C TYR A 348 6.08 2.06 -13.56
N TYR A 349 5.16 2.48 -14.43
CA TYR A 349 4.00 1.66 -14.82
C TYR A 349 4.42 0.37 -15.55
N VAL A 350 5.41 0.45 -16.42
CA VAL A 350 6.00 -0.71 -17.09
C VAL A 350 6.83 -1.55 -16.09
N GLN A 351 7.68 -0.86 -15.31
CA GLN A 351 8.54 -1.50 -14.34
C GLN A 351 7.77 -2.29 -13.27
N ASP A 352 6.60 -1.81 -12.83
CA ASP A 352 5.77 -2.51 -11.86
C ASP A 352 5.46 -3.95 -12.28
N MET A 353 5.12 -4.17 -13.56
CA MET A 353 4.87 -5.52 -14.07
C MET A 353 6.16 -6.36 -14.16
N GLU A 354 7.28 -5.74 -14.55
CA GLU A 354 8.57 -6.43 -14.60
C GLU A 354 9.03 -6.88 -13.22
N GLN A 355 8.82 -6.04 -12.21
CA GLN A 355 9.10 -6.38 -10.82
C GLN A 355 8.16 -7.48 -10.30
N HIS A 356 6.89 -7.49 -10.68
CA HIS A 356 5.98 -8.61 -10.40
C HIS A 356 6.51 -9.94 -10.97
N ILE A 357 7.03 -9.91 -12.20
CA ILE A 357 7.68 -11.08 -12.82
C ILE A 357 8.86 -11.56 -11.98
N LEU A 358 9.70 -10.64 -11.52
CA LEU A 358 10.88 -10.99 -10.72
C LEU A 358 10.48 -11.56 -9.36
N VAL A 359 9.53 -10.97 -8.66
CA VAL A 359 9.01 -11.51 -7.39
C VAL A 359 8.40 -12.88 -7.60
N ALA A 360 7.52 -13.03 -8.60
CA ALA A 360 6.88 -14.31 -8.90
C ALA A 360 7.91 -15.40 -9.24
N SER A 361 8.90 -15.09 -10.09
CA SER A 361 9.96 -16.06 -10.45
C SER A 361 10.79 -16.49 -9.25
N SER A 362 11.07 -15.55 -8.33
CA SER A 362 11.85 -15.83 -7.11
C SER A 362 11.10 -16.70 -6.10
N LYS A 363 9.75 -16.73 -6.13
CA LYS A 363 8.90 -17.40 -5.14
C LYS A 363 8.19 -18.64 -5.71
N VAL A 364 7.66 -18.53 -6.93
CA VAL A 364 6.88 -19.61 -7.54
C VAL A 364 7.78 -20.53 -8.40
N GLY A 365 8.80 -19.99 -9.01
CA GLY A 365 9.65 -20.64 -10.00
C GLY A 365 9.21 -20.33 -11.43
N LEU A 366 10.15 -20.46 -12.37
CA LEU A 366 9.95 -20.03 -13.76
C LEU A 366 8.87 -20.84 -14.50
N ASP A 367 8.76 -22.12 -14.19
CA ASP A 367 7.88 -23.07 -14.90
C ASP A 367 6.60 -23.41 -14.12
N ALA A 368 6.44 -22.85 -12.92
CA ALA A 368 5.26 -23.12 -12.12
C ALA A 368 4.10 -22.20 -12.49
N SER A 369 2.87 -22.73 -12.42
CA SER A 369 1.66 -21.91 -12.54
C SER A 369 1.45 -21.05 -11.29
N LEU A 370 0.99 -19.81 -11.46
CA LEU A 370 0.52 -18.99 -10.34
C LEU A 370 -0.68 -19.66 -9.68
N ALA A 371 -1.59 -20.22 -10.46
CA ALA A 371 -2.71 -20.99 -9.95
C ALA A 371 -2.24 -22.36 -9.44
N GLN A 372 -2.67 -22.72 -8.25
CA GLN A 372 -2.41 -24.04 -7.70
C GLN A 372 -3.19 -25.11 -8.48
N LYS A 373 -2.66 -26.35 -8.49
CA LYS A 373 -3.23 -27.47 -9.26
C LYS A 373 -4.73 -27.66 -9.04
N VAL A 374 -5.22 -27.43 -7.84
CA VAL A 374 -6.64 -27.55 -7.48
C VAL A 374 -7.53 -26.64 -8.32
N TRP A 375 -7.00 -25.47 -8.72
CA TRP A 375 -7.75 -24.48 -9.47
C TRP A 375 -7.48 -24.49 -10.97
N GLN A 376 -6.38 -25.09 -11.40
CA GLN A 376 -6.06 -25.18 -12.84
C GLN A 376 -7.19 -25.81 -13.65
N SER A 377 -7.94 -26.77 -13.07
CA SER A 377 -9.08 -27.37 -13.74
C SER A 377 -10.26 -26.41 -13.95
N LYS A 378 -10.34 -25.34 -13.18
CA LYS A 378 -11.41 -24.32 -13.25
C LYS A 378 -11.06 -23.14 -14.20
N LEU A 379 -9.80 -23.02 -14.59
CA LEU A 379 -9.37 -21.98 -15.52
C LEU A 379 -9.74 -22.32 -16.96
N PRO A 380 -9.96 -21.29 -17.83
CA PRO A 380 -10.13 -21.47 -19.25
C PRO A 380 -8.97 -22.25 -19.87
N ALA A 381 -9.23 -23.08 -20.87
CA ALA A 381 -8.22 -23.99 -21.45
C ALA A 381 -6.98 -23.26 -21.98
N ASN A 382 -7.13 -22.06 -22.52
CA ASN A 382 -6.05 -21.21 -23.00
C ASN A 382 -5.15 -20.65 -21.87
N THR A 383 -5.65 -20.57 -20.65
CA THR A 383 -4.91 -20.10 -19.47
C THR A 383 -4.22 -21.25 -18.75
N ARG A 384 -4.76 -22.47 -18.83
CA ARG A 384 -4.20 -23.67 -18.18
C ARG A 384 -2.82 -24.07 -18.69
N THR A 385 -2.52 -23.77 -19.95
CA THR A 385 -1.29 -24.14 -20.64
C THR A 385 -0.16 -23.12 -20.45
N LYS A 386 -0.49 -21.89 -20.03
CA LYS A 386 0.52 -20.85 -19.77
C LYS A 386 1.07 -21.00 -18.36
N ASN A 387 2.42 -20.99 -18.25
CA ASN A 387 3.03 -20.84 -16.94
C ASN A 387 2.88 -19.39 -16.43
N ALA A 388 3.15 -19.19 -15.15
CA ALA A 388 3.02 -17.88 -14.51
C ALA A 388 3.83 -16.80 -15.22
N MET A 389 5.03 -17.17 -15.67
CA MET A 389 5.96 -16.22 -16.29
C MET A 389 5.49 -15.77 -17.67
N ASP A 390 4.93 -16.68 -18.46
CA ASP A 390 4.40 -16.34 -19.79
C ASP A 390 3.18 -15.41 -19.66
N LEU A 391 2.29 -15.68 -18.69
CA LEU A 391 1.14 -14.84 -18.43
C LEU A 391 1.56 -13.42 -18.04
N LEU A 392 2.51 -13.29 -17.11
CA LEU A 392 3.03 -12.00 -16.65
C LEU A 392 3.79 -11.25 -17.75
N ARG A 393 4.56 -11.96 -18.60
CA ARG A 393 5.25 -11.37 -19.76
C ARG A 393 4.26 -10.84 -20.80
N ASP A 394 3.18 -11.56 -21.05
CA ASP A 394 2.11 -11.09 -21.95
C ASP A 394 1.49 -9.78 -21.42
N MET A 395 1.21 -9.71 -20.10
CA MET A 395 0.70 -8.50 -19.46
C MET A 395 1.70 -7.33 -19.51
N ALA A 396 2.99 -7.60 -19.31
CA ALA A 396 4.05 -6.59 -19.45
C ALA A 396 4.17 -6.11 -20.92
N GLY A 397 4.00 -7.02 -21.88
CA GLY A 397 3.98 -6.68 -23.31
C GLY A 397 2.82 -5.79 -23.71
N ILE A 398 1.65 -5.96 -23.09
CA ILE A 398 0.50 -5.08 -23.27
C ILE A 398 0.81 -3.69 -22.71
N ARG A 399 1.31 -3.60 -21.48
CA ARG A 399 1.65 -2.31 -20.83
C ARG A 399 2.70 -1.48 -21.61
N ARG A 400 3.62 -2.13 -22.31
CA ARG A 400 4.61 -1.44 -23.15
C ARG A 400 4.05 -0.85 -24.44
N LYS A 401 2.87 -1.28 -24.84
CA LYS A 401 2.17 -0.80 -26.05
C LYS A 401 1.15 0.30 -25.76
N ASP A 402 0.72 0.38 -24.51
CA ASP A 402 -0.21 1.41 -24.01
C ASP A 402 0.54 2.71 -23.67
#